data_b0f98512c471f4c5c4e4c1fca9291e8e
#
_entry.id   b0f98512c471f4c5c4e4c1fca9291e8e
#
_cell.length_a   1.000
_cell.length_b   1.000
_cell.length_c   1.000
_cell.angle_alpha   90.00
_cell.angle_beta   90.00
_cell.angle_gamma   90.00
#
_symmetry.space_group_name_H-M   'P 1'
#
loop_
_entity.id
_entity.type
_entity.pdbx_description
1 polymer ?
#
loop_
_entity_poly.entity_id
_entity_poly.type
_entity_poly.pdbx_seq_one_letter_code
_entity_poly.pdbx_strand_id
1 'polypeptide(L)'
;VDGEVVVMTAEEFKEYVRAKGVKKAAKDVDIVTTGTFGAMCSSGAYFNFGHADPPIKMQKVWMDGIPAYAGLAAVDAYLGATELDDTNNMMHGGAHVIEDLVRGKAVRLRATAYGTDCYPRKEIDTFVSLKTINQAVLFNVRNCYQNYAVATNSSSKTLYTYMGKLLPEYGNATFSSAGELSPLMNDPYYRSIGIGTRVFLGGGQGYVIWEGTQFNPGVPRTPAGVPKRAAGSIAVIGDLKQMTPEFLRGLTFTKYGTSLGLGIGIPIPILDEEMAKACAVTNDQIVSAIFDYSQPTRSRTVLKELTYAELRSGEIELKGKHIPTSSLSSLYKARQISQILKNQILKGDFLIEKPVQNFSMDRVFKALDVRTEKEAM
;
A
#
# COMPACT_ATOMS: atom_id res chain seq x y z
N VAL A 1 -13.11 29.48 20.80
CA VAL A 1 -11.87 29.19 21.51
C VAL A 1 -10.81 29.06 20.44
N ASP A 2 -10.00 30.10 20.30
CA ASP A 2 -8.87 30.17 19.36
C ASP A 2 -7.66 29.41 19.95
N GLY A 3 -7.77 28.09 20.05
CA GLY A 3 -6.67 27.22 20.43
C GLY A 3 -5.90 26.78 19.20
N GLU A 4 -4.58 26.87 19.23
CA GLU A 4 -3.73 26.25 18.21
C GLU A 4 -3.98 24.74 18.19
N VAL A 5 -4.15 24.16 16.99
CA VAL A 5 -4.32 22.70 16.82
C VAL A 5 -3.08 21.96 17.30
N VAL A 6 -3.25 20.97 18.16
CA VAL A 6 -2.16 20.14 18.69
C VAL A 6 -2.01 18.89 17.84
N VAL A 7 -0.93 18.81 17.07
CA VAL A 7 -0.61 17.69 16.19
C VAL A 7 0.63 16.96 16.70
N MET A 8 0.53 15.67 16.87
CA MET A 8 1.66 14.80 17.23
C MET A 8 1.85 13.70 16.19
N THR A 9 3.09 13.27 15.97
CA THR A 9 3.33 12.00 15.28
C THR A 9 2.89 10.84 16.16
N ALA A 10 2.63 9.67 15.57
CA ALA A 10 2.23 8.48 16.33
C ALA A 10 3.27 8.10 17.42
N GLU A 11 4.56 8.30 17.19
CA GLU A 11 5.61 8.05 18.19
C GLU A 11 5.55 9.10 19.32
N GLU A 12 5.45 10.40 19.00
CA GLU A 12 5.31 11.46 20.01
C GLU A 12 4.06 11.28 20.88
N PHE A 13 2.95 10.89 20.25
CA PHE A 13 1.70 10.64 20.97
C PHE A 13 1.81 9.50 21.97
N LYS A 14 2.49 8.41 21.63
CA LYS A 14 2.72 7.28 22.53
C LYS A 14 3.56 7.67 23.74
N GLU A 15 4.61 8.45 23.53
CA GLU A 15 5.41 8.99 24.64
C GLU A 15 4.57 9.93 25.52
N TYR A 16 3.70 10.76 24.91
CA TYR A 16 2.80 11.62 25.64
C TYR A 16 1.79 10.83 26.48
N VAL A 17 1.19 9.78 25.90
CA VAL A 17 0.27 8.88 26.62
C VAL A 17 0.98 8.17 27.77
N ARG A 18 2.22 7.71 27.56
CA ARG A 18 3.02 7.09 28.63
C ARG A 18 3.27 8.04 29.80
N ALA A 19 3.52 9.31 29.50
CA ALA A 19 3.81 10.33 30.52
C ALA A 19 2.56 10.88 31.23
N LYS A 20 1.43 11.04 30.51
CA LYS A 20 0.26 11.78 30.98
C LYS A 20 -1.03 10.97 31.09
N GLY A 21 -1.05 9.75 30.55
CA GLY A 21 -2.20 8.86 30.48
C GLY A 21 -3.16 9.18 29.32
N VAL A 22 -3.92 8.17 28.90
CA VAL A 22 -4.84 8.22 27.76
C VAL A 22 -5.87 9.33 27.88
N LYS A 23 -6.51 9.47 29.06
CA LYS A 23 -7.56 10.46 29.32
C LYS A 23 -7.09 11.90 29.12
N LYS A 24 -5.85 12.20 29.54
CA LYS A 24 -5.29 13.53 29.34
C LYS A 24 -4.87 13.71 27.88
N ALA A 25 -4.25 12.72 27.26
CA ALA A 25 -3.89 12.77 25.85
C ALA A 25 -5.09 13.00 24.93
N ALA A 26 -6.24 12.36 25.21
CA ALA A 26 -7.49 12.57 24.45
C ALA A 26 -8.04 13.99 24.55
N LYS A 27 -7.65 14.76 25.56
CA LYS A 27 -8.09 16.17 25.73
C LYS A 27 -7.11 17.18 25.16
N ASP A 28 -5.82 16.82 25.17
CA ASP A 28 -4.74 17.76 24.87
C ASP A 28 -4.24 17.65 23.43
N VAL A 29 -4.58 16.58 22.71
CA VAL A 29 -4.09 16.31 21.34
C VAL A 29 -5.26 16.16 20.38
N ASP A 30 -5.25 16.92 19.30
CA ASP A 30 -6.33 16.92 18.31
C ASP A 30 -6.09 15.88 17.21
N ILE A 31 -4.82 15.70 16.78
CA ILE A 31 -4.49 14.91 15.60
C ILE A 31 -3.20 14.09 15.83
N VAL A 32 -3.24 12.83 15.44
CA VAL A 32 -2.06 11.95 15.37
C VAL A 32 -1.73 11.66 13.92
N THR A 33 -0.51 11.98 13.48
CA THR A 33 -0.06 11.67 12.14
C THR A 33 0.63 10.32 12.08
N THR A 34 0.35 9.57 11.03
CA THR A 34 0.83 8.21 10.79
C THR A 34 1.58 8.12 9.48
N GLY A 35 2.29 7.01 9.26
CA GLY A 35 3.01 6.79 8.02
C GLY A 35 3.38 5.32 7.81
N THR A 36 3.44 4.93 6.55
CA THR A 36 3.98 3.64 6.10
C THR A 36 4.68 3.81 4.76
N PHE A 37 5.70 3.02 4.51
CA PHE A 37 6.35 2.90 3.20
C PHE A 37 6.77 1.45 2.98
N GLY A 38 6.28 0.84 1.92
CA GLY A 38 6.60 -0.55 1.60
C GLY A 38 6.13 -0.95 0.21
N ALA A 39 6.32 -2.21 -0.14
CA ALA A 39 5.88 -2.77 -1.40
C ALA A 39 4.35 -2.88 -1.44
N MET A 40 3.75 -2.24 -2.43
CA MET A 40 2.32 -2.20 -2.69
C MET A 40 2.03 -2.80 -4.08
N CYS A 41 2.11 -4.11 -4.19
CA CYS A 41 2.00 -4.86 -5.46
C CYS A 41 0.68 -4.61 -6.20
N SER A 42 -0.39 -4.25 -5.50
CA SER A 42 -1.72 -3.97 -6.06
C SER A 42 -1.84 -2.56 -6.67
N SER A 43 -0.73 -1.91 -6.97
CA SER A 43 -0.67 -0.58 -7.57
C SER A 43 -0.65 -0.61 -9.09
N GLY A 44 -1.03 0.49 -9.69
CA GLY A 44 -0.87 0.79 -11.10
C GLY A 44 -1.23 2.24 -11.37
N ALA A 45 -1.23 2.63 -12.62
CA ALA A 45 -1.57 3.99 -13.00
C ALA A 45 -2.42 4.04 -14.26
N TYR A 46 -3.39 4.96 -14.27
CA TYR A 46 -4.15 5.35 -15.46
C TYR A 46 -3.46 6.53 -16.12
N PHE A 47 -3.39 6.49 -17.44
CA PHE A 47 -2.83 7.56 -18.28
C PHE A 47 -3.82 7.97 -19.33
N ASN A 48 -4.00 9.28 -19.55
CA ASN A 48 -4.59 9.83 -20.75
C ASN A 48 -3.49 10.55 -21.55
N PHE A 49 -3.17 10.03 -22.72
CA PHE A 49 -2.09 10.55 -23.57
C PHE A 49 -2.53 11.73 -24.43
N GLY A 50 -3.85 11.91 -24.64
CA GLY A 50 -4.39 12.85 -25.62
C GLY A 50 -4.46 12.25 -27.04
N HIS A 51 -5.22 12.89 -27.91
CA HIS A 51 -5.37 12.45 -29.30
C HIS A 51 -4.20 12.90 -30.18
N ALA A 52 -3.71 11.97 -31.00
CA ALA A 52 -2.82 12.30 -32.13
C ALA A 52 -3.61 12.89 -33.31
N ASP A 53 -2.91 13.48 -34.24
CA ASP A 53 -3.46 13.88 -35.52
C ASP A 53 -2.76 13.11 -36.68
N PRO A 54 -3.49 12.27 -37.45
CA PRO A 54 -4.84 11.77 -37.24
C PRO A 54 -5.00 10.97 -35.95
N PRO A 55 -6.22 10.88 -35.36
CA PRO A 55 -6.45 10.20 -34.09
C PRO A 55 -6.34 8.67 -34.22
N ILE A 56 -6.00 8.05 -33.08
CA ILE A 56 -5.95 6.60 -32.92
C ILE A 56 -6.91 6.15 -31.81
N LYS A 57 -7.51 4.96 -31.96
CA LYS A 57 -8.14 4.20 -30.85
C LYS A 57 -7.24 3.04 -30.52
N MET A 58 -6.39 3.22 -29.52
CA MET A 58 -5.39 2.22 -29.13
C MET A 58 -6.03 0.90 -28.68
N GLN A 59 -5.51 -0.22 -29.18
CA GLN A 59 -5.95 -1.56 -28.79
C GLN A 59 -4.88 -2.31 -28.01
N LYS A 60 -3.61 -2.14 -28.40
CA LYS A 60 -2.46 -2.65 -27.67
C LYS A 60 -1.54 -1.49 -27.37
N VAL A 61 -1.05 -1.42 -26.16
CA VAL A 61 -0.16 -0.35 -25.69
C VAL A 61 1.02 -0.94 -24.97
N TRP A 62 2.20 -0.38 -25.19
CA TRP A 62 3.43 -0.66 -24.44
C TRP A 62 4.07 0.65 -24.00
N MET A 63 4.53 0.68 -22.75
CA MET A 63 5.29 1.77 -22.17
C MET A 63 6.69 1.26 -21.79
N ASP A 64 7.73 1.73 -22.47
CA ASP A 64 9.11 1.16 -22.39
C ASP A 64 9.15 -0.37 -22.54
N GLY A 65 8.33 -0.91 -23.46
CA GLY A 65 8.24 -2.33 -23.70
C GLY A 65 7.35 -3.11 -22.71
N ILE A 66 6.82 -2.46 -21.68
CA ILE A 66 5.91 -3.10 -20.73
C ILE A 66 4.46 -2.95 -21.25
N PRO A 67 3.70 -4.05 -21.40
CA PRO A 67 2.32 -4.02 -21.82
C PRO A 67 1.45 -3.22 -20.85
N ALA A 68 0.54 -2.39 -21.42
CA ALA A 68 -0.47 -1.67 -20.66
C ALA A 68 -1.86 -1.99 -21.21
N TYR A 69 -2.86 -2.05 -20.34
CA TYR A 69 -4.23 -2.34 -20.74
C TYR A 69 -4.89 -1.14 -21.45
N ALA A 70 -5.28 -1.32 -22.70
CA ALA A 70 -5.87 -0.28 -23.56
C ALA A 70 -7.39 -0.39 -23.77
N GLY A 71 -8.07 -1.31 -23.09
CA GLY A 71 -9.53 -1.52 -23.20
C GLY A 71 -10.36 -0.51 -22.41
N LEU A 72 -9.90 0.75 -22.34
CA LEU A 72 -10.57 1.88 -21.67
C LEU A 72 -11.20 2.80 -22.73
N ALA A 73 -10.77 4.07 -22.81
CA ALA A 73 -11.14 4.97 -23.89
C ALA A 73 -10.06 4.98 -24.98
N ALA A 74 -10.24 5.78 -26.04
CA ALA A 74 -9.43 5.68 -27.25
C ALA A 74 -7.92 5.89 -27.03
N VAL A 75 -7.55 6.78 -26.10
CA VAL A 75 -6.16 7.17 -25.82
C VAL A 75 -5.79 7.02 -24.34
N ASP A 76 -6.51 6.16 -23.65
CA ASP A 76 -6.30 5.86 -22.23
C ASP A 76 -5.70 4.47 -22.08
N ALA A 77 -4.81 4.31 -21.11
CA ALA A 77 -4.24 3.02 -20.74
C ALA A 77 -4.08 2.88 -19.22
N TYR A 78 -4.08 1.63 -18.75
CA TYR A 78 -3.72 1.29 -17.39
C TYR A 78 -2.46 0.42 -17.38
N LEU A 79 -1.46 0.83 -16.60
CA LEU A 79 -0.22 0.09 -16.40
C LEU A 79 -0.17 -0.47 -14.97
N GLY A 80 -0.17 -1.79 -14.83
CA GLY A 80 -0.01 -2.45 -13.54
C GLY A 80 1.45 -2.42 -13.06
N ALA A 81 1.66 -2.17 -11.78
CA ALA A 81 3.02 -2.10 -11.20
C ALA A 81 3.79 -3.43 -11.30
N THR A 82 3.08 -4.55 -11.31
CA THR A 82 3.67 -5.90 -11.40
C THR A 82 3.75 -6.45 -12.82
N GLU A 83 3.31 -5.67 -13.82
CA GLU A 83 3.39 -6.07 -15.22
C GLU A 83 4.85 -6.16 -15.67
N LEU A 84 5.18 -7.21 -16.41
CA LEU A 84 6.52 -7.47 -16.97
C LEU A 84 6.48 -7.31 -18.49
N ASP A 85 7.64 -7.25 -19.12
CA ASP A 85 7.73 -7.28 -20.58
C ASP A 85 7.39 -8.68 -21.13
N ASP A 86 7.24 -8.78 -22.44
CA ASP A 86 6.88 -10.03 -23.12
C ASP A 86 7.95 -11.13 -22.96
N THR A 87 9.15 -10.79 -22.48
CA THR A 87 10.25 -11.75 -22.17
C THR A 87 10.25 -12.19 -20.72
N ASN A 88 9.30 -11.67 -19.90
CA ASN A 88 9.25 -11.89 -18.45
C ASN A 88 10.53 -11.48 -17.72
N ASN A 89 11.14 -10.38 -18.13
CA ASN A 89 12.27 -9.81 -17.41
C ASN A 89 11.83 -9.33 -16.02
N MET A 90 12.15 -10.13 -15.00
CA MET A 90 11.73 -9.86 -13.61
C MET A 90 12.47 -8.68 -12.96
N MET A 91 13.43 -8.07 -13.65
CA MET A 91 14.22 -6.95 -13.12
C MET A 91 13.63 -5.58 -13.46
N HIS A 92 12.74 -5.51 -14.46
CA HIS A 92 12.09 -4.29 -14.92
C HIS A 92 10.62 -4.56 -15.22
N GLY A 93 9.74 -3.62 -14.89
CA GLY A 93 8.30 -3.76 -15.14
C GLY A 93 7.55 -2.46 -14.88
N GLY A 94 6.23 -2.52 -14.85
CA GLY A 94 5.35 -1.36 -14.75
C GLY A 94 5.68 -0.40 -13.60
N ALA A 95 6.08 -0.91 -12.45
CA ALA A 95 6.49 -0.08 -11.32
C ALA A 95 7.70 0.82 -11.64
N HIS A 96 8.67 0.32 -12.42
CA HIS A 96 9.84 1.08 -12.83
C HIS A 96 9.48 2.15 -13.88
N VAL A 97 8.58 1.83 -14.81
CA VAL A 97 8.04 2.80 -15.79
C VAL A 97 7.30 3.94 -15.06
N ILE A 98 6.48 3.61 -14.06
CA ILE A 98 5.77 4.61 -13.24
C ILE A 98 6.79 5.49 -12.48
N GLU A 99 7.83 4.88 -11.88
CA GLU A 99 8.89 5.64 -11.21
C GLU A 99 9.63 6.55 -12.19
N ASP A 100 9.98 6.07 -13.38
CA ASP A 100 10.69 6.85 -14.38
C ASP A 100 9.89 8.08 -14.84
N LEU A 101 8.58 7.95 -15.03
CA LEU A 101 7.69 9.08 -15.28
C LEU A 101 7.72 10.10 -14.12
N VAL A 102 7.62 9.63 -12.87
CA VAL A 102 7.67 10.50 -11.68
C VAL A 102 9.03 11.18 -11.52
N ARG A 103 10.13 10.53 -11.97
CA ARG A 103 11.46 11.11 -12.06
C ARG A 103 11.61 12.16 -13.16
N GLY A 104 10.58 12.36 -13.98
CA GLY A 104 10.60 13.29 -15.11
C GLY A 104 11.27 12.74 -16.37
N LYS A 105 11.52 11.44 -16.45
CA LYS A 105 12.05 10.81 -17.66
C LYS A 105 11.01 10.71 -18.74
N ALA A 106 11.47 10.70 -20.00
CA ALA A 106 10.64 10.33 -21.13
C ALA A 106 10.53 8.80 -21.24
N VAL A 107 9.32 8.30 -21.43
CA VAL A 107 8.96 6.90 -21.59
C VAL A 107 8.49 6.68 -23.03
N ARG A 108 8.97 5.64 -23.70
CA ARG A 108 8.52 5.30 -25.07
C ARG A 108 7.11 4.72 -25.01
N LEU A 109 6.19 5.37 -25.74
CA LEU A 109 4.82 4.92 -25.94
C LEU A 109 4.70 4.28 -27.32
N ARG A 110 4.37 2.99 -27.36
CA ARG A 110 3.98 2.29 -28.59
C ARG A 110 2.55 1.83 -28.48
N ALA A 111 1.78 2.04 -29.56
CA ALA A 111 0.42 1.54 -29.60
C ALA A 111 0.06 1.07 -31.02
N THR A 112 -0.81 0.06 -31.11
CA THR A 112 -1.40 -0.41 -32.35
C THR A 112 -2.91 -0.42 -32.28
N ALA A 113 -3.55 -0.27 -33.44
CA ALA A 113 -5.00 -0.27 -33.59
C ALA A 113 -5.41 -0.87 -34.94
N TYR A 114 -6.66 -1.32 -35.06
CA TYR A 114 -7.20 -1.81 -36.35
C TYR A 114 -7.54 -0.68 -37.35
N GLY A 115 -7.70 0.55 -36.83
CA GLY A 115 -8.17 1.69 -37.63
C GLY A 115 -9.69 1.67 -37.85
N THR A 116 -10.32 2.83 -37.76
CA THR A 116 -11.74 3.06 -38.02
C THR A 116 -11.88 4.37 -38.79
N ASP A 117 -13.04 4.64 -39.34
CA ASP A 117 -13.29 5.90 -40.09
C ASP A 117 -13.06 7.13 -39.20
N CYS A 118 -13.39 7.07 -37.91
CA CYS A 118 -13.18 8.17 -36.97
C CYS A 118 -11.83 8.11 -36.23
N TYR A 119 -11.11 6.98 -36.29
CA TYR A 119 -9.77 6.80 -35.70
C TYR A 119 -8.89 6.07 -36.74
N PRO A 120 -8.47 6.74 -37.84
CA PRO A 120 -7.83 6.08 -38.95
C PRO A 120 -6.39 5.65 -38.71
N ARG A 121 -5.69 6.26 -37.71
CA ARG A 121 -4.31 5.89 -37.40
C ARG A 121 -4.24 4.48 -36.80
N LYS A 122 -3.30 3.68 -37.30
CA LYS A 122 -3.11 2.29 -36.86
C LYS A 122 -1.94 2.07 -35.93
N GLU A 123 -0.98 3.01 -35.90
CA GLU A 123 0.23 2.87 -35.10
C GLU A 123 0.68 4.22 -34.54
N ILE A 124 1.22 4.19 -33.35
CA ILE A 124 1.98 5.27 -32.73
C ILE A 124 3.27 4.69 -32.13
N ASP A 125 4.37 5.39 -32.35
CA ASP A 125 5.64 5.17 -31.68
C ASP A 125 6.23 6.55 -31.36
N THR A 126 6.22 6.91 -30.08
CA THR A 126 6.60 8.25 -29.60
C THR A 126 7.11 8.19 -28.17
N PHE A 127 7.51 9.34 -27.62
CA PHE A 127 7.90 9.48 -26.24
C PHE A 127 6.91 10.37 -25.49
N VAL A 128 6.59 9.99 -24.26
CA VAL A 128 5.71 10.73 -23.35
C VAL A 128 6.39 10.97 -22.00
N SER A 129 5.97 12.01 -21.32
CA SER A 129 6.38 12.33 -19.94
C SER A 129 5.19 12.88 -19.18
N LEU A 130 5.27 13.02 -17.85
CA LEU A 130 4.20 13.64 -17.06
C LEU A 130 3.87 15.07 -17.49
N LYS A 131 4.80 15.77 -18.17
CA LYS A 131 4.59 17.12 -18.71
C LYS A 131 3.81 17.14 -20.04
N THR A 132 3.85 16.05 -20.80
CA THR A 132 3.28 15.99 -22.17
C THR A 132 1.96 15.25 -22.24
N ILE A 133 1.57 14.53 -21.20
CA ILE A 133 0.28 13.80 -21.12
C ILE A 133 -0.75 14.58 -20.29
N ASN A 134 -2.03 14.35 -20.56
CA ASN A 134 -3.12 15.06 -19.89
C ASN A 134 -3.26 14.62 -18.43
N GLN A 135 -3.51 13.33 -18.19
CA GLN A 135 -3.67 12.76 -16.85
C GLN A 135 -2.70 11.61 -16.64
N ALA A 136 -2.26 11.50 -15.40
CA ALA A 136 -1.51 10.37 -14.88
C ALA A 136 -1.94 10.15 -13.42
N VAL A 137 -2.71 9.10 -13.19
CA VAL A 137 -3.39 8.88 -11.91
C VAL A 137 -2.95 7.56 -11.31
N LEU A 138 -2.27 7.61 -10.16
CA LEU A 138 -1.98 6.41 -9.38
C LEU A 138 -3.29 5.83 -8.87
N PHE A 139 -3.44 4.52 -9.00
CA PHE A 139 -4.54 3.76 -8.43
C PHE A 139 -4.00 2.51 -7.73
N ASN A 140 -4.38 2.35 -6.47
CA ASN A 140 -4.03 1.16 -5.70
C ASN A 140 -5.28 0.60 -5.06
N VAL A 141 -5.65 -0.61 -5.44
CA VAL A 141 -6.89 -1.27 -5.00
C VAL A 141 -6.79 -1.88 -3.61
N ARG A 142 -5.57 -1.97 -3.02
CA ARG A 142 -5.35 -2.64 -1.74
C ARG A 142 -4.06 -2.18 -1.08
N ASN A 143 -4.19 -1.33 -0.09
CA ASN A 143 -3.06 -0.69 0.58
C ASN A 143 -3.22 -0.71 2.10
N CYS A 144 -2.13 -0.46 2.82
CA CYS A 144 -2.10 -0.32 4.27
C CYS A 144 -2.74 -1.49 5.01
N TYR A 145 -2.41 -2.74 4.66
CA TYR A 145 -2.95 -3.88 5.40
C TYR A 145 -2.78 -3.76 6.91
N GLN A 146 -3.87 -3.98 7.63
CA GLN A 146 -3.80 -4.19 9.05
C GLN A 146 -3.17 -5.55 9.33
N ASN A 147 -2.02 -5.55 9.99
CA ASN A 147 -1.32 -6.72 10.50
C ASN A 147 -1.13 -7.84 9.48
N TYR A 148 -0.29 -7.60 8.48
CA TYR A 148 0.05 -8.63 7.49
C TYR A 148 0.89 -9.76 8.14
N ALA A 149 0.89 -10.95 7.51
CA ALA A 149 1.60 -12.12 7.99
C ALA A 149 3.12 -11.95 7.99
N VAL A 150 3.79 -12.70 8.85
CA VAL A 150 5.24 -12.95 8.80
C VAL A 150 5.49 -14.23 7.99
N ALA A 151 6.46 -14.19 7.07
CA ALA A 151 6.76 -15.30 6.18
C ALA A 151 8.08 -15.98 6.53
N THR A 152 8.10 -17.31 6.54
CA THR A 152 9.29 -18.15 6.62
C THR A 152 9.15 -19.36 5.71
N ASN A 153 10.13 -20.29 5.70
CA ASN A 153 10.18 -21.41 4.77
C ASN A 153 10.80 -22.66 5.42
N SER A 154 10.03 -23.72 5.55
CA SER A 154 10.50 -24.99 6.12
C SER A 154 11.17 -25.93 5.11
N SER A 155 10.99 -25.70 3.80
CA SER A 155 11.52 -26.58 2.78
C SER A 155 13.05 -26.50 2.66
N SER A 156 13.64 -27.49 2.00
CA SER A 156 15.10 -27.55 1.74
C SER A 156 15.59 -26.63 0.61
N LYS A 157 14.68 -25.91 -0.07
CA LYS A 157 15.01 -24.98 -1.16
C LYS A 157 14.67 -23.54 -0.81
N THR A 158 15.43 -22.58 -1.35
CA THR A 158 15.09 -21.16 -1.26
C THR A 158 13.79 -20.86 -2.01
N LEU A 159 12.88 -20.11 -1.38
CA LEU A 159 11.66 -19.58 -2.02
C LEU A 159 11.85 -18.11 -2.37
N TYR A 160 11.32 -17.72 -3.52
CA TYR A 160 11.27 -16.34 -3.99
C TYR A 160 9.81 -15.91 -4.05
N THR A 161 9.45 -14.92 -3.24
CA THR A 161 8.05 -14.54 -3.01
C THR A 161 7.88 -13.02 -2.95
N TYR A 162 6.63 -12.54 -2.95
CA TYR A 162 6.32 -11.13 -2.68
C TYR A 162 6.67 -10.71 -1.22
N MET A 163 6.94 -11.68 -0.35
CA MET A 163 7.52 -11.45 0.98
C MET A 163 9.06 -11.50 0.95
N GLY A 164 9.66 -11.44 -0.26
CA GLY A 164 11.10 -11.49 -0.45
C GLY A 164 11.65 -12.92 -0.56
N LYS A 165 12.96 -13.02 -0.39
CA LYS A 165 13.70 -14.28 -0.41
C LYS A 165 13.60 -14.97 0.94
N LEU A 166 13.04 -16.18 0.95
CA LEU A 166 12.91 -17.02 2.15
C LEU A 166 13.90 -18.18 2.06
N LEU A 167 14.82 -18.20 3.01
CA LEU A 167 15.89 -19.19 3.07
C LEU A 167 15.35 -20.55 3.54
N PRO A 168 15.98 -21.67 3.12
CA PRO A 168 15.53 -23.00 3.49
C PRO A 168 15.62 -23.24 5.00
N GLU A 169 14.90 -24.25 5.47
CA GLU A 169 14.96 -24.79 6.83
C GLU A 169 14.82 -23.71 7.92
N TYR A 170 13.86 -22.78 7.73
CA TYR A 170 13.62 -21.62 8.60
C TYR A 170 14.83 -20.67 8.71
N GLY A 171 15.62 -20.49 7.64
CA GLY A 171 16.84 -19.69 7.65
C GLY A 171 16.62 -18.18 7.82
N ASN A 172 15.40 -17.67 7.66
CA ASN A 172 15.01 -16.29 7.96
C ASN A 172 13.50 -16.14 8.10
N ALA A 173 13.06 -14.98 8.60
CA ALA A 173 11.68 -14.55 8.54
C ALA A 173 11.58 -13.11 8.04
N THR A 174 10.55 -12.82 7.23
CA THR A 174 10.28 -11.47 6.68
C THR A 174 8.89 -11.00 7.08
N PHE A 175 8.73 -9.68 7.28
CA PHE A 175 7.46 -9.08 7.64
C PHE A 175 7.27 -7.72 6.94
N SER A 176 6.03 -7.27 6.84
CA SER A 176 5.69 -6.06 6.09
C SER A 176 4.65 -5.22 6.84
N SER A 177 5.10 -4.24 7.63
CA SER A 177 4.27 -3.19 8.22
C SER A 177 5.16 -2.15 8.90
N ALA A 178 4.65 -0.92 9.01
CA ALA A 178 5.26 0.12 9.83
C ALA A 178 4.97 -0.07 11.34
N GLY A 179 4.24 -1.13 11.71
CA GLY A 179 3.88 -1.41 13.11
C GLY A 179 3.04 -0.28 13.71
N GLU A 180 3.48 0.24 14.83
CA GLU A 180 2.80 1.32 15.56
C GLU A 180 2.68 2.66 14.82
N LEU A 181 3.43 2.86 13.71
CA LEU A 181 3.28 4.02 12.81
C LEU A 181 2.22 3.80 11.74
N SER A 182 1.78 2.56 11.52
CA SER A 182 0.87 2.22 10.42
C SER A 182 -0.49 2.89 10.59
N PRO A 183 -1.03 3.54 9.54
CA PRO A 183 -2.31 4.26 9.64
C PRO A 183 -3.44 3.41 10.19
N LEU A 184 -3.65 2.21 9.65
CA LEU A 184 -4.77 1.35 10.03
C LEU A 184 -4.58 0.61 11.37
N MET A 185 -3.41 0.73 12.01
CA MET A 185 -3.21 0.31 13.39
C MET A 185 -3.63 1.40 14.38
N ASN A 186 -3.54 2.67 13.97
CA ASN A 186 -3.93 3.82 14.78
C ASN A 186 -5.44 4.14 14.68
N ASP A 187 -6.14 3.70 13.63
CA ASP A 187 -7.60 3.67 13.54
C ASP A 187 -8.09 2.26 13.15
N PRO A 188 -8.00 1.28 14.06
CA PRO A 188 -8.25 -0.13 13.73
C PRO A 188 -9.70 -0.44 13.37
N TYR A 189 -10.64 0.46 13.71
CA TYR A 189 -12.07 0.31 13.45
C TYR A 189 -12.61 1.29 12.40
N TYR A 190 -11.73 2.00 11.68
CA TYR A 190 -12.10 2.94 10.59
C TYR A 190 -13.10 4.01 11.04
N ARG A 191 -12.90 4.55 12.25
CA ARG A 191 -13.78 5.58 12.81
C ARG A 191 -13.59 6.95 12.15
N SER A 192 -12.37 7.22 11.66
CA SER A 192 -12.00 8.46 10.95
C SER A 192 -11.60 8.22 9.50
N ILE A 193 -11.41 6.97 9.09
CA ILE A 193 -10.99 6.59 7.74
C ILE A 193 -12.17 5.98 6.98
N GLY A 194 -12.48 6.53 5.81
CA GLY A 194 -13.54 6.07 4.92
C GLY A 194 -13.39 6.67 3.53
N ILE A 195 -14.42 6.53 2.69
CA ILE A 195 -14.43 7.10 1.34
C ILE A 195 -14.30 8.63 1.43
N GLY A 196 -13.39 9.21 0.67
CA GLY A 196 -13.09 10.64 0.66
C GLY A 196 -12.03 11.08 1.66
N THR A 197 -11.55 10.21 2.56
CA THR A 197 -10.45 10.56 3.46
C THR A 197 -9.22 10.95 2.67
N ARG A 198 -8.70 12.16 2.93
CA ARG A 198 -7.48 12.68 2.32
C ARG A 198 -6.26 12.00 2.94
N VAL A 199 -5.27 11.66 2.11
CA VAL A 199 -4.05 10.96 2.51
C VAL A 199 -2.81 11.60 1.88
N PHE A 200 -1.68 11.57 2.57
CA PHE A 200 -0.38 11.71 1.93
C PHE A 200 -0.16 10.45 1.07
N LEU A 201 0.15 10.63 -0.21
CA LEU A 201 0.30 9.53 -1.17
C LEU A 201 1.48 9.79 -2.10
N GLY A 202 2.53 8.99 -1.97
CA GLY A 202 3.69 9.07 -2.87
C GLY A 202 4.44 10.40 -2.89
N GLY A 203 4.25 11.27 -1.91
CA GLY A 203 4.80 12.64 -1.86
C GLY A 203 3.79 13.75 -2.16
N GLY A 204 2.65 13.42 -2.76
CA GLY A 204 1.52 14.32 -3.00
C GLY A 204 0.34 14.04 -2.09
N GLN A 205 -0.80 14.60 -2.46
CA GLN A 205 -2.09 14.32 -1.82
C GLN A 205 -2.86 13.28 -2.65
N GLY A 206 -3.58 12.41 -1.95
CA GLY A 206 -4.51 11.46 -2.55
C GLY A 206 -5.74 11.26 -1.67
N TYR A 207 -6.58 10.33 -2.08
CA TYR A 207 -7.85 10.06 -1.41
C TYR A 207 -8.10 8.56 -1.29
N VAL A 208 -8.71 8.18 -0.20
CA VAL A 208 -9.34 6.87 -0.05
C VAL A 208 -10.63 6.88 -0.89
N ILE A 209 -10.78 5.92 -1.79
CA ILE A 209 -11.93 5.85 -2.70
C ILE A 209 -12.88 4.70 -2.39
N TRP A 210 -12.40 3.66 -1.72
CA TRP A 210 -13.18 2.50 -1.31
C TRP A 210 -12.46 1.73 -0.21
N GLU A 211 -13.13 0.73 0.40
CA GLU A 211 -12.44 -0.33 1.13
C GLU A 211 -11.49 -1.06 0.18
N GLY A 212 -10.32 -1.47 0.66
CA GLY A 212 -9.39 -2.23 -0.18
C GLY A 212 -9.95 -3.61 -0.52
N THR A 213 -9.55 -4.16 -1.67
CA THR A 213 -9.91 -5.54 -2.01
C THR A 213 -9.42 -6.51 -0.93
N GLN A 214 -10.15 -7.58 -0.66
CA GLN A 214 -9.93 -8.52 0.45
C GLN A 214 -10.13 -7.89 1.86
N PHE A 215 -10.92 -6.84 1.94
CA PHE A 215 -11.32 -6.23 3.21
C PHE A 215 -12.08 -7.24 4.08
N ASN A 216 -11.55 -7.55 5.26
CA ASN A 216 -12.11 -8.53 6.20
C ASN A 216 -12.03 -8.00 7.64
N PRO A 217 -12.83 -7.00 8.00
CA PRO A 217 -12.74 -6.34 9.30
C PRO A 217 -13.15 -7.23 10.48
N GLY A 218 -13.94 -8.28 10.24
CA GLY A 218 -14.50 -9.18 11.25
C GLY A 218 -13.51 -10.19 11.85
N VAL A 219 -12.21 -10.13 11.52
CA VAL A 219 -11.23 -11.04 12.11
C VAL A 219 -11.06 -10.80 13.61
N PRO A 220 -10.76 -11.85 14.40
CA PRO A 220 -10.51 -11.72 15.82
C PRO A 220 -9.41 -10.70 16.14
N ARG A 221 -9.57 -9.93 17.20
CA ARG A 221 -8.66 -8.87 17.62
C ARG A 221 -8.14 -9.10 19.03
N THR A 222 -7.01 -8.47 19.34
CA THR A 222 -6.47 -8.37 20.70
C THR A 222 -7.27 -7.34 21.52
N PRO A 223 -7.11 -7.27 22.85
CA PRO A 223 -7.72 -6.22 23.65
C PRO A 223 -7.30 -4.79 23.26
N ALA A 224 -6.15 -4.63 22.60
CA ALA A 224 -5.68 -3.36 22.05
C ALA A 224 -6.29 -3.03 20.67
N GLY A 225 -7.23 -3.83 20.15
CA GLY A 225 -7.87 -3.64 18.84
C GLY A 225 -7.05 -4.16 17.66
N VAL A 226 -5.87 -4.72 17.88
CA VAL A 226 -5.00 -5.25 16.82
C VAL A 226 -5.59 -6.53 16.24
N PRO A 227 -5.82 -6.63 14.92
CA PRO A 227 -6.33 -7.86 14.33
C PRO A 227 -5.26 -8.96 14.36
N LYS A 228 -5.69 -10.19 14.66
CA LYS A 228 -4.81 -11.37 14.75
C LYS A 228 -4.43 -11.95 13.39
N ARG A 229 -5.00 -11.46 12.31
CA ARG A 229 -4.75 -11.86 10.91
C ARG A 229 -4.87 -10.61 10.03
N ALA A 230 -4.47 -10.73 8.78
CA ALA A 230 -4.70 -9.67 7.79
C ALA A 230 -6.20 -9.33 7.74
N ALA A 231 -6.54 -8.08 8.04
CA ALA A 231 -7.91 -7.62 8.21
C ALA A 231 -8.28 -6.60 7.15
N GLY A 232 -8.25 -5.35 7.52
CA GLY A 232 -8.65 -4.26 6.65
C GLY A 232 -7.54 -3.78 5.73
N SER A 233 -7.95 -3.10 4.69
CA SER A 233 -7.11 -2.38 3.74
C SER A 233 -7.93 -1.26 3.12
N ILE A 234 -7.28 -0.35 2.41
CA ILE A 234 -7.93 0.78 1.72
C ILE A 234 -7.55 0.79 0.23
N ALA A 235 -8.47 1.22 -0.61
CA ALA A 235 -8.20 1.59 -1.99
C ALA A 235 -7.95 3.10 -2.06
N VAL A 236 -6.89 3.51 -2.76
CA VAL A 236 -6.47 4.91 -2.84
C VAL A 236 -6.21 5.35 -4.27
N ILE A 237 -6.39 6.65 -4.52
CA ILE A 237 -6.13 7.31 -5.79
C ILE A 237 -5.39 8.63 -5.57
N GLY A 238 -4.53 9.02 -6.54
CA GLY A 238 -3.85 10.31 -6.49
C GLY A 238 -3.17 10.69 -7.80
N ASP A 239 -2.89 11.98 -7.98
CA ASP A 239 -2.23 12.51 -9.16
C ASP A 239 -0.72 12.22 -9.14
N LEU A 240 -0.22 11.41 -10.08
CA LEU A 240 1.20 11.11 -10.22
C LEU A 240 2.07 12.36 -10.45
N LYS A 241 1.51 13.41 -11.03
CA LYS A 241 2.22 14.67 -11.29
C LYS A 241 2.61 15.42 -10.01
N GLN A 242 1.97 15.09 -8.87
CA GLN A 242 2.27 15.63 -7.54
C GLN A 242 3.19 14.72 -6.73
N MET A 243 3.49 13.52 -7.21
CA MET A 243 4.29 12.54 -6.48
C MET A 243 5.80 12.73 -6.71
N THR A 244 6.59 12.15 -5.82
CA THR A 244 8.05 12.26 -5.87
C THR A 244 8.72 10.89 -5.83
N PRO A 245 9.89 10.73 -6.47
CA PRO A 245 10.62 9.46 -6.44
C PRO A 245 11.19 9.13 -5.05
N GLU A 246 11.06 10.04 -4.09
CA GLU A 246 11.39 9.78 -2.70
C GLU A 246 10.39 8.85 -2.02
N PHE A 247 9.10 8.97 -2.36
CA PHE A 247 7.99 8.24 -1.76
C PHE A 247 7.23 7.33 -2.72
N LEU A 248 7.69 7.24 -3.98
CA LEU A 248 7.19 6.30 -4.99
C LEU A 248 8.38 5.71 -5.76
N ARG A 249 8.58 4.39 -5.70
CA ARG A 249 9.72 3.72 -6.32
C ARG A 249 9.36 2.38 -6.93
N GLY A 250 9.96 2.05 -8.08
CA GLY A 250 9.99 0.68 -8.60
C GLY A 250 10.88 -0.19 -7.72
N LEU A 251 10.37 -1.34 -7.35
CA LEU A 251 11.07 -2.36 -6.56
C LEU A 251 11.16 -3.64 -7.35
N THR A 252 12.27 -4.37 -7.18
CA THR A 252 12.46 -5.70 -7.76
C THR A 252 12.65 -6.73 -6.65
N PHE A 253 11.81 -7.75 -6.64
CA PHE A 253 11.98 -8.94 -5.83
C PHE A 253 12.66 -10.01 -6.67
N THR A 254 13.85 -10.46 -6.26
CA THR A 254 14.67 -11.43 -6.98
C THR A 254 13.86 -12.67 -7.37
N LYS A 255 13.85 -13.03 -8.65
CA LYS A 255 13.11 -14.19 -9.21
C LYS A 255 11.62 -14.25 -8.89
N TYR A 256 11.02 -13.11 -8.49
CA TYR A 256 9.57 -13.01 -8.26
C TYR A 256 8.93 -11.99 -9.21
N GLY A 257 9.58 -10.83 -9.39
CA GLY A 257 9.07 -9.77 -10.25
C GLY A 257 9.14 -8.39 -9.61
N THR A 258 8.33 -7.48 -10.11
CA THR A 258 8.34 -6.07 -9.74
C THR A 258 7.17 -5.70 -8.84
N SER A 259 7.33 -4.61 -8.10
CA SER A 259 6.31 -4.03 -7.24
C SER A 259 6.53 -2.52 -7.12
N LEU A 260 5.53 -1.79 -6.68
CA LEU A 260 5.67 -0.36 -6.38
C LEU A 260 5.91 -0.17 -4.89
N GLY A 261 7.05 0.46 -4.53
CA GLY A 261 7.28 1.01 -3.21
C GLY A 261 6.53 2.32 -3.08
N LEU A 262 5.60 2.42 -2.13
CA LEU A 262 4.71 3.56 -2.01
C LEU A 262 4.60 4.03 -0.56
N GLY A 263 4.72 5.35 -0.37
CA GLY A 263 4.52 6.02 0.92
C GLY A 263 3.09 6.50 1.09
N ILE A 264 2.49 6.16 2.24
CA ILE A 264 1.16 6.63 2.63
C ILE A 264 1.20 7.13 4.07
N GLY A 265 0.55 8.28 4.30
CA GLY A 265 0.29 8.83 5.62
C GLY A 265 -1.16 9.26 5.76
N ILE A 266 -1.74 9.01 6.93
CA ILE A 266 -3.11 9.41 7.24
C ILE A 266 -3.11 10.12 8.60
N PRO A 267 -3.68 11.33 8.69
CA PRO A 267 -3.89 11.98 9.98
C PRO A 267 -5.12 11.35 10.65
N ILE A 268 -4.97 11.01 11.92
CA ILE A 268 -6.04 10.42 12.74
C ILE A 268 -6.50 11.47 13.75
N PRO A 269 -7.69 12.04 13.60
CA PRO A 269 -8.24 12.94 14.61
C PRO A 269 -8.59 12.16 15.88
N ILE A 270 -8.25 12.71 17.04
CA ILE A 270 -8.56 12.14 18.34
C ILE A 270 -9.98 12.52 18.72
N LEU A 271 -10.93 11.64 18.44
CA LEU A 271 -12.36 11.88 18.64
C LEU A 271 -12.78 11.72 20.12
N ASP A 272 -12.09 10.84 20.85
CA ASP A 272 -12.39 10.47 22.24
C ASP A 272 -11.26 9.63 22.86
N GLU A 273 -11.47 9.15 24.10
CA GLU A 273 -10.52 8.31 24.84
C GLU A 273 -10.29 6.93 24.15
N GLU A 274 -11.28 6.39 23.43
CA GLU A 274 -11.12 5.12 22.69
C GLU A 274 -10.19 5.29 21.50
N MET A 275 -10.33 6.39 20.76
CA MET A 275 -9.42 6.71 19.66
C MET A 275 -8.00 6.97 20.18
N ALA A 276 -7.87 7.73 21.27
CA ALA A 276 -6.59 7.97 21.93
C ALA A 276 -5.92 6.65 22.39
N LYS A 277 -6.71 5.71 22.92
CA LYS A 277 -6.22 4.36 23.30
C LYS A 277 -5.76 3.57 22.07
N ALA A 278 -6.48 3.63 20.96
CA ALA A 278 -6.10 2.96 19.70
C ALA A 278 -4.80 3.54 19.13
N CYS A 279 -4.66 4.88 19.10
CA CYS A 279 -3.43 5.56 18.66
C CYS A 279 -2.22 5.33 19.62
N ALA A 280 -2.46 4.87 20.83
CA ALA A 280 -1.41 4.56 21.80
C ALA A 280 -0.86 3.14 21.67
N VAL A 281 -1.34 2.32 20.71
CA VAL A 281 -0.85 0.95 20.52
C VAL A 281 0.64 0.95 20.20
N THR A 282 1.40 0.06 20.88
CA THR A 282 2.86 -0.06 20.77
C THR A 282 3.27 -1.37 20.09
N ASN A 283 4.51 -1.46 19.62
CA ASN A 283 5.00 -2.64 18.90
C ASN A 283 4.96 -3.94 19.73
N ASP A 284 5.03 -3.86 21.05
CA ASP A 284 4.86 -4.99 21.97
C ASP A 284 3.41 -5.49 22.10
N GLN A 285 2.44 -4.67 21.70
CA GLN A 285 1.02 -5.02 21.68
C GLN A 285 0.53 -5.49 20.29
N ILE A 286 1.31 -5.26 19.24
CA ILE A 286 1.01 -5.69 17.89
C ILE A 286 1.55 -7.11 17.69
N VAL A 287 0.65 -8.08 17.73
CA VAL A 287 0.99 -9.51 17.56
C VAL A 287 0.71 -9.94 16.11
N SER A 288 1.67 -10.58 15.47
CA SER A 288 1.54 -11.13 14.11
C SER A 288 1.91 -12.62 14.07
N ALA A 289 1.25 -13.34 13.16
CA ALA A 289 1.45 -14.78 12.99
C ALA A 289 2.52 -15.07 11.95
N ILE A 290 3.42 -16.03 12.25
CA ILE A 290 4.40 -16.58 11.30
C ILE A 290 3.78 -17.74 10.55
N PHE A 291 3.87 -17.70 9.22
CA PHE A 291 3.39 -18.75 8.32
C PHE A 291 4.53 -19.38 7.53
N ASP A 292 4.40 -20.67 7.31
CA ASP A 292 5.27 -21.42 6.41
C ASP A 292 4.82 -21.27 4.95
N TYR A 293 5.59 -20.51 4.18
CA TYR A 293 5.31 -20.25 2.76
C TYR A 293 5.70 -21.42 1.83
N SER A 294 6.34 -22.46 2.37
CA SER A 294 6.59 -23.69 1.60
C SER A 294 5.30 -24.49 1.37
N GLN A 295 4.27 -24.26 2.17
CA GLN A 295 2.97 -24.91 2.01
C GLN A 295 2.20 -24.28 0.85
N PRO A 296 1.83 -25.04 -0.20
CA PRO A 296 1.16 -24.50 -1.39
C PRO A 296 -0.31 -24.16 -1.14
N THR A 297 -0.88 -24.68 -0.06
CA THR A 297 -2.28 -24.44 0.31
C THR A 297 -2.48 -23.00 0.83
N ARG A 298 -3.69 -22.48 0.64
CA ARG A 298 -4.05 -21.16 1.15
C ARG A 298 -4.08 -21.10 2.68
N SER A 299 -4.60 -22.13 3.33
CA SER A 299 -4.60 -22.26 4.79
C SER A 299 -3.26 -22.79 5.28
N ARG A 300 -2.31 -21.86 5.46
CA ARG A 300 -1.00 -22.16 6.01
C ARG A 300 -1.07 -22.31 7.51
N THR A 301 -0.26 -23.24 8.04
CA THR A 301 -0.15 -23.43 9.48
C THR A 301 0.54 -22.23 10.13
N VAL A 302 -0.03 -21.73 11.22
CA VAL A 302 0.62 -20.76 12.10
C VAL A 302 1.69 -21.49 12.91
N LEU A 303 2.94 -21.09 12.76
CA LEU A 303 4.06 -21.68 13.46
C LEU A 303 4.26 -21.08 14.87
N LYS A 304 4.10 -19.75 14.95
CA LYS A 304 4.27 -18.97 16.18
C LYS A 304 3.55 -17.62 16.01
N GLU A 305 3.11 -17.02 17.10
CA GLU A 305 2.73 -15.61 17.13
C GLU A 305 3.84 -14.83 17.85
N LEU A 306 4.21 -13.66 17.32
CA LEU A 306 5.25 -12.78 17.82
C LEU A 306 4.78 -11.34 17.79
N THR A 307 5.30 -10.55 18.71
CA THR A 307 5.11 -9.09 18.70
C THR A 307 5.97 -8.41 17.64
N TYR A 308 5.56 -7.24 17.20
CA TYR A 308 6.40 -6.41 16.34
C TYR A 308 7.69 -5.94 17.02
N ALA A 309 7.71 -5.81 18.35
CA ALA A 309 8.92 -5.54 19.11
C ALA A 309 9.93 -6.69 18.93
N GLU A 310 9.50 -7.94 19.07
CA GLU A 310 10.34 -9.12 18.81
C GLU A 310 10.80 -9.17 17.35
N LEU A 311 9.91 -8.99 16.38
CA LEU A 311 10.26 -8.99 14.95
C LEU A 311 11.29 -7.91 14.59
N ARG A 312 11.25 -6.76 15.25
CA ARG A 312 12.16 -5.63 15.02
C ARG A 312 13.47 -5.73 15.78
N SER A 313 13.62 -6.68 16.70
CA SER A 313 14.91 -6.93 17.36
C SER A 313 16.00 -7.40 16.38
N GLY A 314 15.60 -7.87 15.19
CA GLY A 314 16.49 -8.37 14.15
C GLY A 314 16.67 -9.89 14.18
N GLU A 315 16.22 -10.56 15.25
CA GLU A 315 16.32 -12.00 15.43
C GLU A 315 15.15 -12.52 16.26
N ILE A 316 14.70 -13.73 15.96
CA ILE A 316 13.67 -14.44 16.73
C ILE A 316 14.05 -15.90 16.92
N GLU A 317 13.54 -16.50 17.99
CA GLU A 317 13.61 -17.96 18.17
C GLU A 317 12.41 -18.64 17.46
N LEU A 318 12.70 -19.58 16.55
CA LEU A 318 11.72 -20.41 15.88
C LEU A 318 12.21 -21.86 15.77
N LYS A 319 11.41 -22.84 16.24
CA LYS A 319 11.78 -24.27 16.21
C LYS A 319 13.14 -24.59 16.82
N GLY A 320 13.51 -23.92 17.91
CA GLY A 320 14.77 -24.10 18.61
C GLY A 320 16.01 -23.51 17.90
N LYS A 321 15.79 -22.68 16.87
CA LYS A 321 16.84 -21.94 16.14
C LYS A 321 16.64 -20.45 16.30
N HIS A 322 17.73 -19.70 16.41
CA HIS A 322 17.73 -18.25 16.27
C HIS A 322 17.83 -17.90 14.79
N ILE A 323 16.84 -17.18 14.27
CA ILE A 323 16.77 -16.85 12.86
C ILE A 323 16.63 -15.33 12.66
N PRO A 324 17.32 -14.74 11.65
CA PRO A 324 17.23 -13.32 11.39
C PRO A 324 15.85 -12.92 10.87
N THR A 325 15.42 -11.73 11.26
CA THR A 325 14.20 -11.09 10.77
C THR A 325 14.53 -9.87 9.92
N SER A 326 13.71 -9.59 8.93
CA SER A 326 13.84 -8.37 8.12
C SER A 326 12.48 -7.80 7.72
N SER A 327 12.38 -6.46 7.75
CA SER A 327 11.19 -5.74 7.33
C SER A 327 11.24 -5.43 5.83
N LEU A 328 10.12 -5.62 5.14
CA LEU A 328 9.90 -5.14 3.78
C LEU A 328 9.36 -3.70 3.75
N SER A 329 9.09 -3.13 4.92
CA SER A 329 8.64 -1.74 5.08
C SER A 329 9.76 -0.88 5.67
N SER A 330 9.91 0.34 5.17
CA SER A 330 10.90 1.30 5.67
C SER A 330 10.34 2.12 6.82
N LEU A 331 10.80 1.83 8.05
CA LEU A 331 10.46 2.64 9.23
C LEU A 331 10.98 4.08 9.12
N TYR A 332 12.18 4.25 8.54
CA TYR A 332 12.74 5.57 8.28
C TYR A 332 11.82 6.43 7.40
N LYS A 333 11.33 5.87 6.29
CA LYS A 333 10.38 6.56 5.41
C LYS A 333 9.02 6.77 6.09
N ALA A 334 8.55 5.83 6.89
CA ALA A 334 7.30 5.98 7.63
C ALA A 334 7.36 7.18 8.61
N ARG A 335 8.48 7.36 9.32
CA ARG A 335 8.74 8.53 10.19
C ARG A 335 8.79 9.84 9.41
N GLN A 336 9.50 9.86 8.26
CA GLN A 336 9.54 11.03 7.41
C GLN A 336 8.12 11.44 6.96
N ILE A 337 7.30 10.49 6.49
CA ILE A 337 5.92 10.74 6.05
C ILE A 337 5.09 11.32 7.19
N SER A 338 5.13 10.70 8.36
CA SER A 338 4.41 11.17 9.55
C SER A 338 4.81 12.61 9.92
N GLN A 339 6.10 12.93 9.88
CA GLN A 339 6.60 14.27 10.18
C GLN A 339 6.24 15.31 9.11
N ILE A 340 6.30 14.95 7.83
CA ILE A 340 5.89 15.83 6.72
C ILE A 340 4.40 16.16 6.87
N LEU A 341 3.58 15.14 7.12
CA LEU A 341 2.14 15.29 7.28
C LEU A 341 1.80 16.21 8.47
N LYS A 342 2.48 16.02 9.62
CA LYS A 342 2.37 16.92 10.79
C LYS A 342 2.65 18.38 10.39
N ASN A 343 3.76 18.61 9.68
CA ASN A 343 4.15 19.95 9.28
C ASN A 343 3.17 20.57 8.28
N GLN A 344 2.62 19.79 7.35
CA GLN A 344 1.61 20.25 6.39
C GLN A 344 0.30 20.65 7.09
N ILE A 345 -0.14 19.88 8.09
CA ILE A 345 -1.35 20.19 8.87
C ILE A 345 -1.15 21.49 9.66
N LEU A 346 -0.02 21.63 10.36
CA LEU A 346 0.29 22.83 11.15
C LEU A 346 0.40 24.10 10.28
N LYS A 347 0.78 23.96 9.01
CA LYS A 347 0.82 25.08 8.04
C LYS A 347 -0.52 25.37 7.35
N GLY A 348 -1.52 24.50 7.52
CA GLY A 348 -2.78 24.58 6.79
C GLY A 348 -2.73 24.07 5.35
N ASP A 349 -1.62 23.43 4.93
CA ASP A 349 -1.45 22.89 3.59
C ASP A 349 -2.16 21.53 3.41
N PHE A 350 -2.55 20.87 4.49
CA PHE A 350 -3.25 19.61 4.49
C PHE A 350 -4.52 19.70 5.36
N LEU A 351 -5.69 19.67 4.72
CA LEU A 351 -6.98 19.74 5.38
C LEU A 351 -7.47 18.36 5.80
N ILE A 352 -8.12 18.30 6.96
CA ILE A 352 -8.76 17.10 7.50
C ILE A 352 -10.26 17.26 7.42
N GLU A 353 -10.93 16.28 6.84
CA GLU A 353 -12.38 16.27 6.64
C GLU A 353 -12.96 14.94 7.08
N LYS A 354 -14.23 14.93 7.43
CA LYS A 354 -14.96 13.69 7.68
C LYS A 354 -15.04 12.88 6.39
N PRO A 355 -14.95 11.53 6.46
CA PRO A 355 -15.26 10.69 5.30
C PRO A 355 -16.66 10.99 4.76
N VAL A 356 -16.81 10.97 3.46
CA VAL A 356 -18.12 11.07 2.78
C VAL A 356 -19.00 9.88 3.15
N GLN A 357 -18.36 8.71 3.32
CA GLN A 357 -19.02 7.47 3.71
C GLN A 357 -18.04 6.59 4.52
N ASN A 358 -18.54 6.05 5.63
CA ASN A 358 -17.81 5.04 6.39
C ASN A 358 -17.83 3.68 5.69
N PHE A 359 -16.84 2.84 5.98
CA PHE A 359 -16.83 1.46 5.50
C PHE A 359 -17.84 0.60 6.26
N SER A 360 -18.44 -0.38 5.56
CA SER A 360 -19.23 -1.42 6.23
C SER A 360 -18.29 -2.40 6.93
N MET A 361 -18.46 -2.54 8.25
CA MET A 361 -17.70 -3.49 9.07
C MET A 361 -18.22 -4.93 8.99
N ASP A 362 -19.30 -5.16 8.24
CA ASP A 362 -19.92 -6.48 8.05
C ASP A 362 -19.37 -7.24 6.83
N ARG A 363 -18.38 -6.67 6.15
CA ARG A 363 -17.75 -7.31 4.99
C ARG A 363 -17.02 -8.57 5.40
N VAL A 364 -17.25 -9.64 4.64
CA VAL A 364 -16.54 -10.92 4.78
C VAL A 364 -15.84 -11.24 3.48
N PHE A 365 -14.54 -11.47 3.56
CA PHE A 365 -13.75 -11.93 2.43
C PHE A 365 -14.08 -13.41 2.13
N LYS A 366 -14.38 -13.69 0.86
CA LYS A 366 -14.63 -15.06 0.37
C LYS A 366 -13.46 -15.54 -0.49
N ALA A 367 -13.11 -16.81 -0.36
CA ALA A 367 -12.22 -17.47 -1.30
C ALA A 367 -12.94 -17.68 -2.64
N LEU A 368 -12.16 -17.76 -3.73
CA LEU A 368 -12.67 -18.22 -5.00
C LEU A 368 -12.80 -19.76 -4.95
N ASP A 369 -14.00 -20.26 -5.10
CA ASP A 369 -14.23 -21.68 -5.33
C ASP A 369 -14.17 -21.93 -6.84
N VAL A 370 -13.37 -22.91 -7.24
CA VAL A 370 -13.32 -23.34 -8.65
C VAL A 370 -14.53 -24.24 -8.90
N ARG A 371 -15.44 -23.79 -9.76
CA ARG A 371 -16.71 -24.46 -10.06
C ARG A 371 -16.87 -24.68 -11.55
N THR A 372 -17.60 -25.72 -11.93
CA THR A 372 -18.16 -25.87 -13.27
C THR A 372 -19.34 -24.90 -13.45
N GLU A 373 -19.73 -24.60 -14.69
CA GLU A 373 -20.89 -23.74 -15.00
C GLU A 373 -22.17 -24.22 -14.28
N LYS A 374 -22.36 -25.54 -14.21
CA LYS A 374 -23.50 -26.18 -13.58
C LYS A 374 -23.57 -26.00 -12.06
N GLU A 375 -22.42 -25.84 -11.40
CA GLU A 375 -22.32 -25.59 -9.95
C GLU A 375 -22.39 -24.08 -9.62
N ALA A 376 -22.25 -23.22 -10.61
CA ALA A 376 -22.31 -21.77 -10.45
C ALA A 376 -23.73 -21.20 -10.60
N MET A 377 -24.64 -21.94 -11.27
CA MET A 377 -26.07 -21.63 -11.40
C MET A 377 -26.88 -22.20 -10.24
#